data_e720c34f128aba1a5c573e105a53049c
#
_entry.id   e720c34f128aba1a5c573e105a53049c
#
_cell.length_a   1.000
_cell.length_b   1.000
_cell.length_c   1.000
_cell.angle_alpha   90.00
_cell.angle_beta   90.00
_cell.angle_gamma   90.00
#
_symmetry.space_group_name_H-M   'P 1'
#
loop_
_entity.id
_entity.type
_entity.pdbx_description
1 polymer ?
#
loop_
_entity_poly.entity_id
_entity_poly.type
_entity_poly.pdbx_seq_one_letter_code
_entity_poly.pdbx_strand_id
1 'polypeptide(L)'
;MKKSIFILILTFVVSCTQTPKKSAENPQFFGEFLYLADAAVLNTGTEIYGVIIDEKMHELHDLCTPIKRDEYDMIPVYIKGVVEDNTADEGWDKLIRITDIDSLV
;
A
#
# COMPACT_ATOMS: atom_id res chain seq x y z
N MET A 1 -27.29 -17.24 56.09
CA MET A 1 -27.01 -17.00 55.60
C MET A 1 -26.47 -16.72 54.90
N LYS A 2 -26.31 -16.66 54.50
CA LYS A 2 -25.87 -16.41 53.77
C LYS A 2 -25.39 -16.20 52.96
N LYS A 3 -25.26 -16.13 52.43
CA LYS A 3 -24.81 -15.92 51.64
C LYS A 3 -24.38 -15.64 50.78
N SER A 4 -24.28 -15.55 50.30
CA SER A 4 -23.86 -15.24 49.48
C SER A 4 -23.55 -15.01 48.63
N ILE A 5 -23.34 -14.84 48.17
CA ILE A 5 -22.97 -14.58 47.31
C ILE A 5 -22.60 -14.35 46.50
N PHE A 6 -22.44 -14.34 45.96
CA PHE A 6 -21.97 -14.07 45.09
C PHE A 6 -21.58 -13.79 44.20
N ILE A 7 -21.37 -13.61 43.76
CA ILE A 7 -20.97 -13.34 42.92
C ILE A 7 -20.54 -13.07 42.05
N LEU A 8 -20.36 -13.04 41.53
CA LEU A 8 -19.89 -12.70 40.65
C LEU A 8 -19.55 -12.38 39.81
N ILE A 9 -19.30 -12.24 39.27
CA ILE A 9 -18.97 -11.92 38.46
C ILE A 9 -18.52 -11.68 37.58
N LEU A 10 -18.32 -11.69 37.00
CA LEU A 10 -17.85 -11.39 36.13
C LEU A 10 -17.48 -11.08 35.26
N THR A 11 -17.22 -10.87 34.76
CA THR A 11 -16.91 -10.54 33.90
C THR A 11 -16.50 -10.33 33.03
N PHE A 12 -16.29 -10.31 32.45
CA PHE A 12 -15.83 -10.03 31.54
C PHE A 12 -15.43 -9.64 30.64
N VAL A 13 -15.15 -9.40 30.07
CA VAL A 13 -14.78 -9.06 29.20
C VAL A 13 -14.30 -8.79 28.35
N VAL A 14 -14.02 -8.66 27.72
CA VAL A 14 -13.53 -8.41 26.82
C VAL A 14 -13.21 -8.12 25.98
N SER A 15 -12.96 -7.97 25.38
CA SER A 15 -12.63 -7.69 24.48
C SER A 15 -12.19 -7.48 23.63
N CYS A 16 -11.92 -7.32 23.07
CA CYS A 16 -11.43 -7.07 22.22
C CYS A 16 -11.20 -6.79 21.40
N THR A 17 -11.05 -6.56 20.94
CA THR A 17 -10.83 -6.25 20.10
C THR A 17 -10.54 -6.06 19.26
N GLN A 18 -10.37 -5.96 18.70
CA GLN A 18 -9.98 -5.83 17.83
C GLN A 18 -9.84 -5.63 16.95
N THR A 19 -9.86 -5.38 16.42
CA THR A 19 -9.69 -5.20 15.56
C THR A 19 -9.42 -5.19 14.68
N PRO A 20 -9.32 -5.10 14.20
CA PRO A 20 -8.97 -5.14 13.29
C PRO A 20 -8.85 -5.02 12.35
N LYS A 21 -9.00 -5.13 11.82
CA LYS A 21 -8.87 -5.18 10.84
C LYS A 21 -8.33 -4.51 10.17
N LYS A 22 -8.37 -3.91 10.07
CA LYS A 22 -7.73 -3.25 9.45
C LYS A 22 -6.48 -3.47 9.38
N SER A 23 -6.18 -3.82 10.04
CA SER A 23 -4.93 -4.39 9.89
C SER A 23 -4.65 -4.75 8.50
N ALA A 24 -5.59 -4.96 7.77
CA ALA A 24 -5.41 -5.26 6.39
C ALA A 24 -4.83 -4.09 5.62
N GLU A 25 -4.61 -3.01 6.31
CA GLU A 25 -4.04 -1.85 5.66
C GLU A 25 -2.58 -2.11 5.29
N ASN A 26 -2.25 -1.88 4.03
CA ASN A 26 -0.92 -2.15 3.51
C ASN A 26 0.02 -0.99 3.81
N PRO A 27 1.33 -1.23 3.82
CA PRO A 27 2.29 -0.17 4.10
C PRO A 27 2.24 0.92 3.06
N GLN A 28 2.56 2.14 3.50
CA GLN A 28 2.60 3.30 2.65
C GLN A 28 4.01 3.52 2.12
N PHE A 29 4.10 3.90 0.88
CA PHE A 29 5.37 4.23 0.23
C PHE A 29 5.30 5.63 -0.33
N PHE A 30 6.41 6.34 -0.20
CA PHE A 30 6.60 7.61 -0.89
C PHE A 30 7.70 7.42 -1.90
N GLY A 31 7.46 7.84 -3.14
CA GLY A 31 8.46 7.72 -4.16
C GLY A 31 8.05 8.44 -5.42
N GLU A 32 8.94 8.40 -6.40
CA GLU A 32 8.67 8.99 -7.71
C GLU A 32 8.22 7.89 -8.65
N PHE A 33 7.07 8.12 -9.26
CA PHE A 33 6.39 7.13 -10.10
C PHE A 33 6.52 7.52 -11.57
N LEU A 34 6.82 6.52 -12.39
CA LEU A 34 6.83 6.69 -13.84
C LEU A 34 6.28 5.44 -14.49
N TYR A 35 5.39 5.63 -15.44
CA TYR A 35 4.92 4.56 -16.31
C TYR A 35 5.22 4.97 -17.73
N LEU A 36 6.01 4.17 -18.42
CA LEU A 36 6.46 4.49 -19.77
C LEU A 36 6.50 3.20 -20.57
N ALA A 37 5.88 3.22 -21.75
CA ALA A 37 5.79 2.07 -22.62
C ALA A 37 5.13 0.90 -21.86
N ASP A 38 5.87 -0.16 -21.61
CA ASP A 38 5.31 -1.32 -20.92
C ASP A 38 5.95 -1.55 -19.55
N ALA A 39 6.53 -0.51 -18.98
CA ALA A 39 7.20 -0.62 -17.68
C ALA A 39 6.77 0.50 -16.75
N ALA A 40 6.57 0.17 -15.49
CA ALA A 40 6.26 1.15 -14.46
C ALA A 40 7.21 0.95 -13.30
N VAL A 41 7.67 2.06 -12.72
CA VAL A 41 8.62 2.01 -11.60
C VAL A 41 8.22 3.00 -10.52
N LEU A 42 8.63 2.68 -9.30
CA LEU A 42 8.51 3.58 -8.17
C LEU A 42 9.89 3.66 -7.52
N ASN A 43 10.47 4.85 -7.54
CA ASN A 43 11.79 5.09 -6.97
C ASN A 43 11.61 5.77 -5.62
N THR A 44 11.90 5.04 -4.54
CA THR A 44 11.71 5.58 -3.18
C THR A 44 12.94 6.31 -2.67
N GLY A 45 14.03 6.30 -3.45
CA GLY A 45 15.27 6.92 -3.02
C GLY A 45 16.23 5.93 -2.42
N THR A 46 15.71 4.91 -1.75
CA THR A 46 16.54 3.83 -1.21
C THR A 46 16.43 2.58 -2.03
N GLU A 47 15.36 2.45 -2.78
CA GLU A 47 15.12 1.24 -3.57
C GLU A 47 14.23 1.60 -4.75
N ILE A 48 14.40 0.86 -5.84
CA ILE A 48 13.55 1.03 -7.00
C ILE A 48 12.72 -0.24 -7.14
N TYR A 49 11.41 -0.07 -7.16
CA TYR A 49 10.48 -1.17 -7.34
C TYR A 49 9.92 -1.14 -8.76
N GLY A 50 9.79 -2.31 -9.37
CA GLY A 50 8.92 -2.42 -10.52
C GLY A 50 7.49 -2.33 -10.02
N VAL A 51 6.62 -1.69 -10.77
CA VAL A 51 5.23 -1.57 -10.39
C VAL A 51 4.39 -2.50 -11.26
N ILE A 52 3.55 -3.29 -10.62
CA ILE A 52 2.68 -4.20 -11.36
C ILE A 52 1.68 -3.39 -12.17
N ILE A 53 1.60 -3.69 -13.45
CA ILE A 53 0.75 -2.96 -14.38
C ILE A 53 -0.65 -3.56 -14.29
N ASP A 54 -1.53 -2.85 -13.59
CA ASP A 54 -2.90 -3.26 -13.40
C ASP A 54 -3.79 -2.03 -13.40
N GLU A 55 -5.04 -2.21 -13.08
CA GLU A 55 -6.01 -1.12 -13.09
C GLU A 55 -5.63 0.01 -12.15
N LYS A 56 -5.16 -0.34 -10.95
CA LYS A 56 -4.80 0.67 -9.96
C LYS A 56 -3.59 1.48 -10.42
N MET A 57 -2.63 0.82 -11.06
CA MET A 57 -1.46 1.51 -11.60
C MET A 57 -1.90 2.48 -12.70
N HIS A 58 -2.81 2.06 -13.56
CA HIS A 58 -3.32 2.94 -14.62
C HIS A 58 -4.06 4.13 -14.03
N GLU A 59 -4.79 3.91 -12.95
CA GLU A 59 -5.47 5.00 -12.27
C GLU A 59 -4.46 6.03 -11.76
N LEU A 60 -3.35 5.56 -11.17
CA LEU A 60 -2.30 6.46 -10.71
C LEU A 60 -1.67 7.21 -11.87
N HIS A 61 -1.41 6.50 -12.95
CA HIS A 61 -0.83 7.13 -14.14
C HIS A 61 -1.73 8.23 -14.66
N ASP A 62 -3.04 7.97 -14.70
CA ASP A 62 -3.99 8.97 -15.19
C ASP A 62 -4.00 10.21 -14.31
N LEU A 63 -3.83 10.02 -13.00
CA LEU A 63 -3.76 11.15 -12.08
C LEU A 63 -2.47 11.95 -12.26
N CYS A 64 -1.38 11.28 -12.61
CA CYS A 64 -0.10 11.92 -12.81
C CYS A 64 -0.01 12.68 -14.13
N THR A 65 -0.71 12.23 -15.14
CA THR A 65 -0.58 12.74 -16.49
C THR A 65 -0.71 14.26 -16.58
N PRO A 66 -1.72 14.91 -15.97
CA PRO A 66 -1.82 16.37 -16.08
C PRO A 66 -0.72 17.13 -15.36
N ILE A 67 0.03 16.46 -14.49
CA ILE A 67 1.10 17.11 -13.72
C ILE A 67 2.43 17.01 -14.46
N LYS A 68 2.59 15.98 -15.28
CA LYS A 68 3.85 15.73 -15.97
C LYS A 68 4.14 16.81 -16.99
N ARG A 69 5.42 17.18 -17.06
CA ARG A 69 5.88 18.18 -18.03
C ARG A 69 6.30 17.52 -19.33
N ASP A 70 6.70 16.25 -19.26
CA ASP A 70 6.98 15.45 -20.45
C ASP A 70 6.79 13.97 -20.07
N GLU A 71 6.96 13.09 -21.05
CA GLU A 71 6.65 11.68 -20.82
C GLU A 71 7.62 11.00 -19.87
N TYR A 72 8.78 11.59 -19.64
CA TYR A 72 9.79 11.01 -18.75
C TYR A 72 9.77 11.63 -17.37
N ASP A 73 8.88 12.56 -17.11
CA ASP A 73 8.83 13.25 -15.82
C ASP A 73 8.30 12.30 -14.75
N MET A 74 9.06 12.15 -13.68
CA MET A 74 8.66 11.29 -12.56
C MET A 74 7.90 12.12 -11.53
N ILE A 75 6.79 11.59 -11.08
CA ILE A 75 5.87 12.34 -10.21
C ILE A 75 5.94 11.79 -8.81
N PRO A 76 6.22 12.62 -7.80
CA PRO A 76 6.21 12.16 -6.41
C PRO A 76 4.80 11.78 -5.98
N VAL A 77 4.67 10.60 -5.39
CA VAL A 77 3.37 10.08 -4.99
C VAL A 77 3.48 9.39 -3.64
N TYR A 78 2.36 9.38 -2.91
CA TYR A 78 2.17 8.54 -1.74
C TYR A 78 1.17 7.47 -2.10
N ILE A 79 1.57 6.22 -1.97
CA ILE A 79 0.69 5.09 -2.28
C ILE A 79 0.83 4.04 -1.19
N LYS A 80 -0.15 3.15 -1.13
CA LYS A 80 -0.02 1.94 -0.33
C LYS A 80 0.05 0.76 -1.27
N GLY A 81 0.76 -0.27 -0.87
CA GLY A 81 0.89 -1.42 -1.73
C GLY A 81 1.52 -2.61 -1.05
N VAL A 82 1.61 -3.70 -1.80
CA VAL A 82 2.19 -4.95 -1.36
C VAL A 82 3.43 -5.22 -2.19
N VAL A 83 4.54 -5.48 -1.52
CA VAL A 83 5.80 -5.81 -2.20
C VAL A 83 5.84 -7.32 -2.42
N GLU A 84 6.22 -7.71 -3.63
CA GLU A 84 6.33 -9.10 -4.02
C GLU A 84 7.69 -9.33 -4.67
N ASP A 85 8.22 -10.53 -4.52
CA ASP A 85 9.43 -10.88 -5.24
C ASP A 85 9.11 -11.09 -6.71
N ASN A 86 10.00 -10.61 -7.57
CA ASN A 86 9.86 -10.83 -9.00
C ASN A 86 10.47 -12.19 -9.32
N THR A 87 9.64 -13.10 -9.81
CA THR A 87 10.11 -14.44 -10.15
C THR A 87 10.55 -14.56 -11.60
N ALA A 88 10.43 -13.49 -12.38
CA ALA A 88 10.87 -13.48 -13.77
C ALA A 88 12.38 -13.29 -13.83
N ASP A 89 12.97 -13.65 -14.96
CA ASP A 89 14.41 -13.54 -15.15
C ASP A 89 14.87 -12.11 -15.36
N GLU A 90 13.98 -11.21 -15.67
CA GLU A 90 14.33 -9.83 -15.99
C GLU A 90 13.42 -8.87 -15.26
N GLY A 91 13.81 -7.61 -15.24
CA GLY A 91 13.08 -6.58 -14.52
C GLY A 91 13.68 -6.36 -13.15
N TRP A 92 12.94 -5.64 -12.32
CA TRP A 92 13.39 -5.31 -10.97
C TRP A 92 13.21 -6.50 -10.06
N ASP A 93 14.10 -6.62 -9.07
CA ASP A 93 14.05 -7.75 -8.13
C ASP A 93 12.75 -7.79 -7.35
N LYS A 94 12.20 -6.62 -7.02
CA LYS A 94 10.99 -6.51 -6.23
C LYS A 94 9.95 -5.75 -7.01
N LEU A 95 8.72 -6.20 -6.89
CA LEU A 95 7.58 -5.55 -7.51
C LEU A 95 6.66 -5.03 -6.42
N ILE A 96 5.95 -3.95 -6.73
CA ILE A 96 4.94 -3.44 -5.83
C ILE A 96 3.60 -3.43 -6.56
N ARG A 97 2.58 -3.95 -5.88
CA ARG A 97 1.20 -3.87 -6.36
C ARG A 97 0.53 -2.76 -5.58
N ILE A 98 0.11 -1.73 -6.29
CA ILE A 98 -0.52 -0.58 -5.65
C ILE A 98 -1.93 -0.97 -5.23
N THR A 99 -2.27 -0.75 -3.96
CA THR A 99 -3.61 -1.01 -3.46
C THR A 99 -4.39 0.27 -3.21
N ASP A 100 -3.68 1.35 -2.87
CA ASP A 100 -4.33 2.63 -2.58
C ASP A 100 -3.46 3.76 -3.09
N ILE A 101 -4.11 4.80 -3.57
CA ILE A 101 -3.42 6.04 -3.96
C ILE A 101 -3.80 7.07 -2.92
N ASP A 102 -2.80 7.49 -2.11
CA ASP A 102 -3.09 8.40 -1.01
C ASP A 102 -3.04 9.86 -1.46
N SER A 103 -2.00 10.22 -2.18
CA SER A 103 -1.92 11.58 -2.70
C SER A 103 -0.77 11.70 -3.69
N LEU A 104 -0.83 12.78 -4.46
CA LEU A 104 0.27 13.20 -5.32
C LEU A 104 0.82 14.49 -4.74
N VAL A 105 2.13 14.65 -4.84
CA VAL A 105 2.79 15.81 -4.25
C VAL A 105 3.05 16.87 -5.31
#